data_d14125d9403ed6c21546dd17698131ba
#
_entry.id   d14125d9403ed6c21546dd17698131ba
#
_cell.length_a   1.000
_cell.length_b   1.000
_cell.length_c   1.000
_cell.angle_alpha   90.00
_cell.angle_beta   90.00
_cell.angle_gamma   90.00
#
_symmetry.space_group_name_H-M   'P 1'
#
loop_
_entity.id
_entity.type
_entity.pdbx_description
1 polymer ?
#
loop_
_entity_poly.entity_id
_entity_poly.type
_entity_poly.pdbx_seq_one_letter_code
_entity_poly.pdbx_strand_id
1 'polypeptide(L)'
;MLYDILVKKSIIEEGVCIMAKILIVDDEPRIRELIREHLQYSGYICEEAADGTAALTQLSGGAFDLVILDLMMPFMDGMTCLREMRARHINTPVIILTARGEEYDKLAGLESGADDYVVKPFSPRELVARVKAVLNRTMPKPASASDTMTFGELTIDTASHTVRVSGEEVALTPKEFDLLVFLASNKGIALSREKILQKVWNYDYFGEDRTVDTHVKMLRGHLGKCRSYIATVWGIGYKFDPDATR
;
A
#
# COMPACT_ATOMS: atom_id res chain seq x y z
N MET A 1 -4.98 15.08 32.78
CA MET A 1 -4.21 16.33 32.70
C MET A 1 -2.69 16.13 32.68
N LEU A 2 -2.08 15.15 33.35
CA LEU A 2 -0.64 14.82 33.14
C LEU A 2 -0.37 13.91 31.95
N TYR A 3 -1.35 13.12 31.51
CA TYR A 3 -1.26 12.15 30.40
C TYR A 3 -1.23 12.85 29.05
N ASP A 4 -1.97 13.96 28.90
CA ASP A 4 -1.98 14.77 27.67
C ASP A 4 -0.67 15.55 27.40
N ILE A 5 0.10 15.81 28.46
CA ILE A 5 1.35 16.57 28.36
C ILE A 5 2.51 15.67 27.94
N LEU A 6 2.50 14.38 28.28
CA LEU A 6 3.56 13.43 27.91
C LEU A 6 3.46 12.97 26.46
N VAL A 7 2.24 12.83 25.92
CA VAL A 7 2.02 12.50 24.48
C VAL A 7 2.43 13.66 23.58
N LYS A 8 2.28 14.92 24.03
CA LYS A 8 2.72 16.11 23.30
C LYS A 8 4.23 16.36 23.30
N LYS A 9 5.01 15.68 24.13
CA LYS A 9 6.44 16.00 24.32
C LYS A 9 7.43 15.13 23.53
N SER A 10 6.97 14.08 22.81
CA SER A 10 7.85 13.18 22.04
C SER A 10 7.99 13.52 20.57
N ILE A 11 7.30 14.54 20.04
CA ILE A 11 7.25 14.86 18.60
C ILE A 11 7.39 16.38 18.37
N ILE A 12 8.16 17.07 19.17
CA ILE A 12 8.48 18.49 18.96
C ILE A 12 9.99 18.61 18.70
N GLU A 13 10.44 18.01 17.61
CA GLU A 13 11.61 18.48 16.86
C GLU A 13 11.29 18.23 15.37
N GLU A 14 11.06 19.36 14.65
CA GLU A 14 10.80 19.50 13.22
C GLU A 14 9.37 19.23 12.70
N GLY A 15 8.57 20.30 12.66
CA GLY A 15 7.61 20.59 11.57
C GLY A 15 6.37 19.68 11.46
N VAL A 16 5.20 20.26 11.77
CA VAL A 16 3.84 19.75 11.42
C VAL A 16 3.66 18.24 11.56
N CYS A 17 3.29 17.81 12.74
CA CYS A 17 2.82 16.45 12.98
C CYS A 17 1.45 16.25 12.30
N ILE A 18 1.45 15.83 11.04
CA ILE A 18 0.22 15.33 10.38
C ILE A 18 -0.04 13.96 11.02
N MET A 19 -1.04 13.92 11.91
CA MET A 19 -1.48 12.66 12.51
C MET A 19 -2.22 11.86 11.42
N ALA A 20 -1.65 10.74 10.98
CA ALA A 20 -2.24 9.92 9.93
C ALA A 20 -3.63 9.42 10.35
N LYS A 21 -4.58 9.49 9.41
CA LYS A 21 -5.98 9.12 9.59
C LYS A 21 -6.23 7.73 9.01
N ILE A 22 -6.68 6.80 9.86
CA ILE A 22 -6.86 5.39 9.54
C ILE A 22 -8.34 5.04 9.59
N LEU A 23 -8.84 4.37 8.55
CA LEU A 23 -10.17 3.77 8.55
C LEU A 23 -10.08 2.29 8.95
N ILE A 24 -10.82 1.90 9.99
CA ILE A 24 -10.92 0.53 10.48
C ILE A 24 -12.25 -0.05 10.02
N VAL A 25 -12.20 -1.10 9.21
CA VAL A 25 -13.38 -1.74 8.59
C VAL A 25 -13.44 -3.20 9.02
N ASP A 26 -14.38 -3.53 9.89
CA ASP A 26 -14.59 -4.88 10.43
C ASP A 26 -16.04 -4.93 10.97
N ASP A 27 -16.77 -6.01 10.80
CA ASP A 27 -18.15 -6.10 11.30
C ASP A 27 -18.22 -6.33 12.82
N GLU A 28 -17.15 -6.86 13.43
CA GLU A 28 -17.07 -7.10 14.87
C GLU A 28 -16.71 -5.81 15.65
N PRO A 29 -17.62 -5.22 16.45
CA PRO A 29 -17.33 -3.98 17.18
C PRO A 29 -16.14 -4.11 18.15
N ARG A 30 -15.96 -5.29 18.76
CA ARG A 30 -14.85 -5.56 19.70
C ARG A 30 -13.50 -5.53 19.02
N ILE A 31 -13.43 -6.00 17.78
CA ILE A 31 -12.17 -5.97 16.99
C ILE A 31 -11.87 -4.53 16.60
N ARG A 32 -12.85 -3.77 16.13
CA ARG A 32 -12.66 -2.35 15.81
C ARG A 32 -12.18 -1.57 17.03
N GLU A 33 -12.82 -1.77 18.20
CA GLU A 33 -12.43 -1.11 19.45
C GLU A 33 -10.98 -1.44 19.84
N LEU A 34 -10.60 -2.72 19.82
CA LEU A 34 -9.25 -3.18 20.11
C LEU A 34 -8.20 -2.51 19.20
N ILE A 35 -8.47 -2.50 17.89
CA ILE A 35 -7.57 -1.90 16.90
C ILE A 35 -7.48 -0.39 17.13
N ARG A 36 -8.61 0.29 17.30
CA ARG A 36 -8.68 1.73 17.54
C ARG A 36 -7.87 2.14 18.78
N GLU A 37 -8.04 1.47 19.92
CA GLU A 37 -7.33 1.79 21.14
C GLU A 37 -5.81 1.75 20.94
N HIS A 38 -5.29 0.71 20.29
CA HIS A 38 -3.85 0.55 20.08
C HIS A 38 -3.29 1.55 19.07
N LEU A 39 -4.05 1.89 18.03
CA LEU A 39 -3.66 2.88 17.04
C LEU A 39 -3.70 4.29 17.62
N GLN A 40 -4.75 4.63 18.38
CA GLN A 40 -4.85 5.93 19.05
C GLN A 40 -3.74 6.10 20.11
N TYR A 41 -3.41 5.03 20.85
CA TYR A 41 -2.27 5.05 21.76
C TYR A 41 -0.95 5.32 21.02
N SER A 42 -0.86 4.91 19.76
CA SER A 42 0.30 5.15 18.89
C SER A 42 0.25 6.51 18.16
N GLY A 43 -0.75 7.35 18.43
CA GLY A 43 -0.87 8.71 17.92
C GLY A 43 -1.62 8.83 16.58
N TYR A 44 -2.34 7.81 16.13
CA TYR A 44 -3.15 7.85 14.90
C TYR A 44 -4.58 8.33 15.16
N ILE A 45 -5.19 8.97 14.16
CA ILE A 45 -6.62 9.29 14.17
C ILE A 45 -7.35 8.10 13.54
N CYS A 46 -8.40 7.59 14.18
CA CYS A 46 -9.15 6.44 13.70
C CYS A 46 -10.62 6.76 13.49
N GLU A 47 -11.16 6.33 12.36
CA GLU A 47 -12.58 6.21 12.09
C GLU A 47 -12.95 4.74 11.84
N GLU A 48 -14.23 4.40 12.01
CA GLU A 48 -14.72 3.01 11.94
C GLU A 48 -15.83 2.88 10.90
N ALA A 49 -15.84 1.73 10.23
CA ALA A 49 -16.96 1.29 9.40
C ALA A 49 -17.27 -0.17 9.71
N ALA A 50 -18.58 -0.54 9.68
CA ALA A 50 -19.02 -1.89 10.02
C ALA A 50 -19.14 -2.83 8.82
N ASP A 51 -19.01 -2.31 7.61
CA ASP A 51 -19.07 -3.06 6.35
C ASP A 51 -18.41 -2.28 5.20
N GLY A 52 -18.25 -2.94 4.05
CA GLY A 52 -17.62 -2.35 2.88
C GLY A 52 -18.40 -1.17 2.27
N THR A 53 -19.73 -1.15 2.41
CA THR A 53 -20.57 -0.06 1.87
C THR A 53 -20.35 1.23 2.67
N ALA A 54 -20.35 1.13 4.00
CA ALA A 54 -20.03 2.23 4.89
C ALA A 54 -18.61 2.74 4.66
N ALA A 55 -17.64 1.82 4.48
CA ALA A 55 -16.26 2.17 4.17
C ALA A 55 -16.13 2.96 2.87
N LEU A 56 -16.74 2.51 1.77
CA LEU A 56 -16.71 3.22 0.48
C LEU A 56 -17.35 4.61 0.57
N THR A 57 -18.42 4.76 1.35
CA THR A 57 -19.07 6.06 1.56
C THR A 57 -18.11 7.03 2.26
N GLN A 58 -17.44 6.59 3.32
CA GLN A 58 -16.48 7.42 4.05
C GLN A 58 -15.26 7.76 3.19
N LEU A 59 -14.73 6.79 2.45
CA LEU A 59 -13.58 6.98 1.54
C LEU A 59 -13.88 7.95 0.39
N SER A 60 -15.13 8.00 -0.07
CA SER A 60 -15.53 8.96 -1.11
C SER A 60 -15.67 10.39 -0.58
N GLY A 61 -15.89 10.57 0.71
CA GLY A 61 -16.12 11.87 1.36
C GLY A 61 -14.94 12.42 2.16
N GLY A 62 -13.90 11.64 2.41
CA GLY A 62 -12.78 12.01 3.28
C GLY A 62 -11.44 11.44 2.83
N ALA A 63 -10.36 12.15 3.18
CA ALA A 63 -9.01 11.64 2.98
C ALA A 63 -8.62 10.72 4.13
N PHE A 64 -8.21 9.51 3.81
CA PHE A 64 -7.60 8.55 4.72
C PHE A 64 -6.22 8.17 4.22
N ASP A 65 -5.29 8.01 5.16
CA ASP A 65 -3.90 7.65 4.86
C ASP A 65 -3.69 6.13 4.81
N LEU A 66 -4.61 5.36 5.42
CA LEU A 66 -4.59 3.90 5.40
C LEU A 66 -5.97 3.34 5.75
N VAL A 67 -6.28 2.17 5.19
CA VAL A 67 -7.45 1.36 5.52
C VAL A 67 -7.00 0.03 6.10
N ILE A 68 -7.59 -0.39 7.22
CA ILE A 68 -7.52 -1.75 7.75
C ILE A 68 -8.85 -2.40 7.41
N LEU A 69 -8.84 -3.49 6.65
CA LEU A 69 -10.02 -4.05 6.02
C LEU A 69 -10.16 -5.54 6.32
N ASP A 70 -11.21 -5.90 7.04
CA ASP A 70 -11.58 -7.33 7.18
C ASP A 70 -12.16 -7.87 5.87
N LEU A 71 -11.86 -9.13 5.56
CA LEU A 71 -12.41 -9.79 4.37
C LEU A 71 -13.82 -10.31 4.60
N MET A 72 -14.09 -10.84 5.78
CA MET A 72 -15.31 -11.57 6.08
C MET A 72 -16.34 -10.67 6.75
N MET A 73 -17.02 -9.85 5.96
CA MET A 73 -18.07 -8.95 6.46
C MET A 73 -19.39 -9.19 5.75
N PRO A 74 -20.55 -8.92 6.42
CA PRO A 74 -21.86 -8.99 5.80
C PRO A 74 -22.07 -7.85 4.78
N PHE A 75 -23.06 -8.01 3.90
CA PHE A 75 -23.49 -7.07 2.85
C PHE A 75 -22.45 -6.88 1.74
N MET A 76 -21.32 -6.28 2.03
CA MET A 76 -20.20 -6.14 1.11
C MET A 76 -18.94 -6.66 1.78
N ASP A 77 -18.42 -7.77 1.27
CA ASP A 77 -17.15 -8.35 1.72
C ASP A 77 -15.95 -7.44 1.41
N GLY A 78 -14.83 -7.65 2.13
CA GLY A 78 -13.66 -6.79 2.00
C GLY A 78 -13.00 -6.87 0.63
N MET A 79 -13.06 -8.02 -0.05
CA MET A 79 -12.50 -8.18 -1.40
C MET A 79 -13.27 -7.35 -2.42
N THR A 80 -14.59 -7.37 -2.33
CA THR A 80 -15.46 -6.55 -3.18
C THR A 80 -15.25 -5.08 -2.88
N CYS A 81 -15.13 -4.69 -1.60
CA CYS A 81 -14.82 -3.33 -1.18
C CYS A 81 -13.48 -2.85 -1.79
N LEU A 82 -12.43 -3.64 -1.70
CA LEU A 82 -11.10 -3.30 -2.24
C LEU A 82 -11.14 -3.14 -3.77
N ARG A 83 -11.81 -4.04 -4.48
CA ARG A 83 -11.99 -3.93 -5.95
C ARG A 83 -12.73 -2.64 -6.33
N GLU A 84 -13.79 -2.30 -5.60
CA GLU A 84 -14.55 -1.06 -5.82
C GLU A 84 -13.70 0.19 -5.51
N MET A 85 -12.89 0.17 -4.45
CA MET A 85 -11.94 1.24 -4.18
C MET A 85 -11.01 1.47 -5.38
N ARG A 86 -10.39 0.42 -5.90
CA ARG A 86 -9.46 0.51 -7.03
C ARG A 86 -10.16 0.91 -8.33
N ALA A 87 -11.38 0.42 -8.58
CA ALA A 87 -12.20 0.83 -9.73
C ALA A 87 -12.56 2.32 -9.71
N ARG A 88 -12.71 2.90 -8.51
CA ARG A 88 -12.94 4.34 -8.30
C ARG A 88 -11.66 5.17 -8.18
N HIS A 89 -10.50 4.59 -8.50
CA HIS A 89 -9.20 5.23 -8.36
C HIS A 89 -8.87 5.70 -6.93
N ILE A 90 -9.45 5.06 -5.91
CA ILE A 90 -9.09 5.27 -4.51
C ILE A 90 -7.85 4.43 -4.24
N ASN A 91 -6.67 5.07 -4.24
CA ASN A 91 -5.36 4.42 -4.09
C ASN A 91 -4.87 4.41 -2.63
N THR A 92 -5.73 4.74 -1.68
CA THR A 92 -5.41 4.63 -0.24
C THR A 92 -4.85 3.25 0.07
N PRO A 93 -3.72 3.17 0.79
CA PRO A 93 -3.12 1.91 1.22
C PRO A 93 -4.09 1.05 2.02
N VAL A 94 -4.04 -0.28 1.80
CA VAL A 94 -4.93 -1.23 2.47
C VAL A 94 -4.14 -2.35 3.12
N ILE A 95 -4.35 -2.55 4.42
CA ILE A 95 -3.94 -3.75 5.16
C ILE A 95 -5.16 -4.64 5.32
N ILE A 96 -5.10 -5.84 4.78
CA ILE A 96 -6.18 -6.83 4.92
C ILE A 96 -6.06 -7.57 6.24
N LEU A 97 -7.20 -7.78 6.93
CA LEU A 97 -7.34 -8.76 8.00
C LEU A 97 -7.99 -10.02 7.43
N THR A 98 -7.41 -11.20 7.69
CA THR A 98 -7.92 -12.48 7.15
C THR A 98 -7.87 -13.58 8.19
N ALA A 99 -8.76 -14.56 8.11
CA ALA A 99 -8.76 -15.75 8.97
C ALA A 99 -7.62 -16.71 8.58
N ARG A 100 -7.15 -17.51 9.56
CA ARG A 100 -6.11 -18.53 9.34
C ARG A 100 -6.69 -19.69 8.52
N GLY A 101 -6.12 -19.96 7.35
CA GLY A 101 -6.49 -21.13 6.52
C GLY A 101 -7.01 -20.79 5.13
N GLU A 102 -7.34 -19.54 4.86
CA GLU A 102 -7.79 -19.08 3.55
C GLU A 102 -6.58 -18.55 2.76
N GLU A 103 -5.71 -19.49 2.37
CA GLU A 103 -4.56 -19.18 1.50
C GLU A 103 -5.01 -18.55 0.17
N TYR A 104 -6.21 -18.92 -0.27
CA TYR A 104 -6.88 -18.36 -1.44
C TYR A 104 -7.27 -16.88 -1.25
N ASP A 105 -7.69 -16.48 -0.04
CA ASP A 105 -8.09 -15.09 0.22
C ASP A 105 -6.90 -14.15 0.36
N LYS A 106 -5.75 -14.65 0.82
CA LYS A 106 -4.50 -13.90 0.82
C LYS A 106 -4.04 -13.57 -0.59
N LEU A 107 -4.12 -14.56 -1.49
CA LEU A 107 -3.78 -14.42 -2.90
C LEU A 107 -4.74 -13.45 -3.61
N ALA A 108 -6.04 -13.66 -3.43
CA ALA A 108 -7.06 -12.81 -4.01
C ALA A 108 -6.96 -11.35 -3.51
N GLY A 109 -6.65 -11.14 -2.22
CA GLY A 109 -6.49 -9.82 -1.62
C GLY A 109 -5.32 -9.05 -2.20
N LEU A 110 -4.20 -9.70 -2.39
CA LEU A 110 -3.01 -9.09 -2.99
C LEU A 110 -3.15 -8.93 -4.51
N GLU A 111 -3.81 -9.88 -5.17
CA GLU A 111 -4.23 -9.75 -6.58
C GLU A 111 -5.18 -8.57 -6.80
N SER A 112 -5.88 -8.13 -5.77
CA SER A 112 -6.78 -6.97 -5.82
C SER A 112 -6.12 -5.64 -5.44
N GLY A 113 -4.80 -5.63 -5.15
CA GLY A 113 -4.03 -4.40 -4.88
C GLY A 113 -3.98 -3.99 -3.41
N ALA A 114 -4.00 -4.94 -2.48
CA ALA A 114 -3.69 -4.68 -1.07
C ALA A 114 -2.18 -4.48 -0.86
N ASP A 115 -1.83 -3.68 0.15
CA ASP A 115 -0.44 -3.32 0.45
C ASP A 115 0.21 -4.26 1.46
N ASP A 116 -0.58 -4.84 2.38
CA ASP A 116 -0.13 -5.83 3.35
C ASP A 116 -1.34 -6.66 3.84
N TYR A 117 -1.09 -7.73 4.59
CA TYR A 117 -2.13 -8.53 5.23
C TYR A 117 -1.71 -8.99 6.63
N VAL A 118 -2.70 -9.22 7.49
CA VAL A 118 -2.52 -9.71 8.85
C VAL A 118 -3.51 -10.85 9.11
N VAL A 119 -3.00 -11.97 9.59
CA VAL A 119 -3.81 -13.15 9.86
C VAL A 119 -4.42 -13.07 11.26
N LYS A 120 -5.74 -13.27 11.36
CA LYS A 120 -6.45 -13.43 12.64
C LYS A 120 -6.19 -14.85 13.22
N PRO A 121 -5.91 -14.99 14.53
CA PRO A 121 -5.76 -13.94 15.54
C PRO A 121 -4.40 -13.25 15.43
N PHE A 122 -4.36 -11.95 15.57
CA PHE A 122 -3.16 -11.14 15.45
C PHE A 122 -2.79 -10.45 16.78
N SER A 123 -1.51 -10.10 16.91
CA SER A 123 -1.07 -9.22 17.98
C SER A 123 -1.35 -7.75 17.59
N PRO A 124 -2.02 -6.95 18.45
CA PRO A 124 -2.21 -5.53 18.18
C PRO A 124 -0.88 -4.78 17.95
N ARG A 125 0.20 -5.21 18.62
CA ARG A 125 1.54 -4.63 18.40
C ARG A 125 2.08 -4.93 17.00
N GLU A 126 1.82 -6.13 16.48
CA GLU A 126 2.17 -6.48 15.11
C GLU A 126 1.42 -5.61 14.11
N LEU A 127 0.10 -5.46 14.29
CA LEU A 127 -0.71 -4.61 13.41
C LEU A 127 -0.22 -3.16 13.41
N VAL A 128 0.07 -2.58 14.57
CA VAL A 128 0.64 -1.22 14.69
C VAL A 128 1.99 -1.12 13.95
N ALA A 129 2.86 -2.11 14.09
CA ALA A 129 4.14 -2.12 13.38
C ALA A 129 3.97 -2.16 11.85
N ARG A 130 3.01 -2.93 11.34
CA ARG A 130 2.67 -2.98 9.91
C ARG A 130 2.06 -1.68 9.41
N VAL A 131 1.13 -1.10 10.16
CA VAL A 131 0.56 0.24 9.88
C VAL A 131 1.67 1.26 9.73
N LYS A 132 2.60 1.32 10.70
CA LYS A 132 3.75 2.22 10.64
C LYS A 132 4.63 1.96 9.41
N ALA A 133 4.88 0.69 9.07
CA ALA A 133 5.69 0.32 7.91
C ALA A 133 5.03 0.74 6.59
N VAL A 134 3.71 0.60 6.46
CA VAL A 134 2.96 1.04 5.26
C VAL A 134 2.95 2.56 5.18
N LEU A 135 2.62 3.27 6.26
CA LEU A 135 2.57 4.74 6.28
C LEU A 135 3.94 5.39 6.02
N ASN A 136 5.02 4.82 6.54
CA ASN A 136 6.38 5.34 6.30
C ASN A 136 6.81 5.29 4.83
N ARG A 137 6.15 4.47 4.01
CA ARG A 137 6.38 4.41 2.56
C ARG A 137 5.65 5.51 1.81
N THR A 138 4.58 6.05 2.40
CA THR A 138 3.73 7.09 1.78
C THR A 138 4.09 8.50 2.23
N MET A 139 4.90 8.64 3.30
CA MET A 139 5.31 9.98 3.76
C MET A 139 6.47 10.52 2.95
N PRO A 140 6.39 11.77 2.44
CA PRO A 140 7.50 12.42 1.75
C PRO A 140 8.71 12.54 2.67
N LYS A 141 9.86 12.01 2.25
CA LYS A 141 11.14 12.29 2.90
C LYS A 141 11.65 13.65 2.39
N PRO A 142 12.38 14.44 3.21
CA PRO A 142 13.01 15.67 2.75
C PRO A 142 13.93 15.37 1.56
N ALA A 143 13.72 16.09 0.45
CA ALA A 143 14.38 15.85 -0.82
C ALA A 143 15.90 16.06 -0.72
N SER A 144 16.68 15.05 -1.08
CA SER A 144 18.07 15.21 -1.49
C SER A 144 18.13 15.17 -3.01
N ALA A 145 19.02 15.96 -3.62
CA ALA A 145 19.11 16.13 -5.09
C ALA A 145 19.48 14.86 -5.88
N SER A 146 19.63 13.71 -5.21
CA SER A 146 19.96 12.40 -5.81
C SER A 146 18.75 11.45 -5.93
N ASP A 147 17.56 11.88 -5.54
CA ASP A 147 16.41 10.96 -5.37
C ASP A 147 15.47 10.91 -6.60
N THR A 148 15.82 11.61 -7.69
CA THR A 148 15.01 11.62 -8.92
C THR A 148 15.64 10.75 -10.00
N MET A 149 14.86 9.78 -10.49
CA MET A 149 15.23 8.94 -11.65
C MET A 149 14.39 9.36 -12.86
N THR A 150 15.04 9.64 -13.99
CA THR A 150 14.36 10.02 -15.24
C THR A 150 14.69 9.04 -16.36
N PHE A 151 13.66 8.54 -17.03
CA PHE A 151 13.75 7.60 -18.14
C PHE A 151 12.80 8.06 -19.26
N GLY A 152 13.29 8.83 -20.22
CA GLY A 152 12.46 9.39 -21.27
C GLY A 152 11.30 10.21 -20.71
N GLU A 153 10.07 9.75 -20.93
CA GLU A 153 8.86 10.41 -20.45
C GLU A 153 8.49 10.08 -18.98
N LEU A 154 9.19 9.13 -18.35
CA LEU A 154 8.93 8.69 -16.98
C LEU A 154 9.91 9.39 -16.02
N THR A 155 9.37 10.06 -15.01
CA THR A 155 10.14 10.62 -13.89
C THR A 155 9.63 10.03 -12.59
N ILE A 156 10.54 9.53 -11.75
CA ILE A 156 10.27 8.95 -10.44
C ILE A 156 11.05 9.76 -9.42
N ASP A 157 10.34 10.39 -8.50
CA ASP A 157 10.93 11.10 -7.36
C ASP A 157 10.71 10.26 -6.10
N THR A 158 11.81 9.68 -5.59
CA THR A 158 11.76 8.79 -4.43
C THR A 158 11.66 9.54 -3.12
N ALA A 159 12.04 10.82 -3.08
CA ALA A 159 11.93 11.66 -1.89
C ALA A 159 10.49 12.10 -1.66
N SER A 160 9.82 12.58 -2.71
CA SER A 160 8.41 13.02 -2.65
C SER A 160 7.41 11.90 -2.91
N HIS A 161 7.86 10.66 -3.22
CA HIS A 161 7.02 9.52 -3.63
C HIS A 161 6.10 9.86 -4.82
N THR A 162 6.57 10.67 -5.76
CA THR A 162 5.79 11.07 -6.93
C THR A 162 6.31 10.42 -8.21
N VAL A 163 5.38 10.06 -9.08
CA VAL A 163 5.67 9.53 -10.42
C VAL A 163 4.99 10.41 -11.45
N ARG A 164 5.72 10.79 -12.50
CA ARG A 164 5.16 11.55 -13.63
C ARG A 164 5.44 10.85 -14.95
N VAL A 165 4.44 10.85 -15.81
CA VAL A 165 4.53 10.38 -17.20
C VAL A 165 4.22 11.53 -18.12
N SER A 166 5.15 11.91 -18.99
CA SER A 166 5.04 13.10 -19.86
C SER A 166 4.75 14.40 -19.09
N GLY A 167 5.25 14.51 -17.84
CA GLY A 167 5.03 15.67 -16.96
C GLY A 167 3.75 15.61 -16.12
N GLU A 168 2.80 14.73 -16.43
CA GLU A 168 1.58 14.54 -15.65
C GLU A 168 1.80 13.59 -14.51
N GLU A 169 1.29 13.91 -13.32
CA GLU A 169 1.41 13.07 -12.14
C GLU A 169 0.49 11.85 -12.24
N VAL A 170 1.05 10.69 -11.90
CA VAL A 170 0.35 9.41 -11.90
C VAL A 170 0.21 8.90 -10.48
N ALA A 171 -1.03 8.71 -10.03
CA ALA A 171 -1.31 8.17 -8.71
C ALA A 171 -1.07 6.66 -8.69
N LEU A 172 -0.11 6.21 -7.87
CA LEU A 172 0.20 4.81 -7.64
C LEU A 172 -0.15 4.43 -6.19
N THR A 173 -0.48 3.16 -5.97
CA THR A 173 -0.48 2.63 -4.61
C THR A 173 0.95 2.54 -4.07
N PRO A 174 1.17 2.52 -2.75
CA PRO A 174 2.52 2.38 -2.17
C PRO A 174 3.27 1.17 -2.71
N LYS A 175 2.60 0.04 -2.90
CA LYS A 175 3.24 -1.18 -3.44
C LYS A 175 3.59 -1.07 -4.93
N GLU A 176 2.78 -0.39 -5.71
CA GLU A 176 3.11 -0.11 -7.11
C GLU A 176 4.31 0.84 -7.21
N PHE A 177 4.38 1.83 -6.32
CA PHE A 177 5.52 2.73 -6.24
C PHE A 177 6.80 1.98 -5.86
N ASP A 178 6.78 1.17 -4.77
CA ASP A 178 7.91 0.35 -4.35
C ASP A 178 8.38 -0.59 -5.47
N LEU A 179 7.43 -1.23 -6.16
CA LEU A 179 7.70 -2.12 -7.29
C LEU A 179 8.38 -1.36 -8.44
N LEU A 180 7.86 -0.20 -8.80
CA LEU A 180 8.43 0.64 -9.86
C LEU A 180 9.85 1.08 -9.51
N VAL A 181 10.07 1.59 -8.29
CA VAL A 181 11.39 2.01 -7.81
C VAL A 181 12.36 0.83 -7.81
N PHE A 182 11.93 -0.34 -7.33
CA PHE A 182 12.78 -1.53 -7.32
C PHE A 182 13.18 -1.98 -8.73
N LEU A 183 12.24 -1.99 -9.66
CA LEU A 183 12.49 -2.34 -11.07
C LEU A 183 13.39 -1.32 -11.75
N ALA A 184 13.14 -0.02 -11.56
CA ALA A 184 13.92 1.08 -12.15
C ALA A 184 15.35 1.13 -11.62
N SER A 185 15.54 0.89 -10.32
CA SER A 185 16.87 0.80 -9.69
C SER A 185 17.71 -0.40 -10.20
N ASN A 186 17.04 -1.40 -10.80
CA ASN A 186 17.69 -2.56 -11.43
C ASN A 186 17.53 -2.53 -12.96
N LYS A 187 17.59 -1.35 -13.58
CA LYS A 187 17.44 -1.17 -15.03
C LYS A 187 18.27 -2.17 -15.83
N GLY A 188 17.67 -2.80 -16.82
CA GLY A 188 18.30 -3.75 -17.72
C GLY A 188 18.47 -5.17 -17.17
N ILE A 189 18.23 -5.39 -15.87
CA ILE A 189 18.38 -6.69 -15.22
C ILE A 189 17.05 -7.44 -15.22
N ALA A 190 17.03 -8.69 -15.68
CA ALA A 190 15.89 -9.58 -15.53
C ALA A 190 15.81 -10.06 -14.06
N LEU A 191 14.72 -9.74 -13.40
CA LEU A 191 14.45 -10.09 -11.99
C LEU A 191 13.42 -11.21 -11.94
N SER A 192 13.70 -12.26 -11.15
CA SER A 192 12.71 -13.32 -10.92
C SER A 192 11.54 -12.79 -10.09
N ARG A 193 10.36 -13.42 -10.26
CA ARG A 193 9.16 -13.09 -9.46
C ARG A 193 9.44 -13.24 -7.97
N GLU A 194 10.10 -14.31 -7.58
CA GLU A 194 10.51 -14.56 -6.20
C GLU A 194 11.38 -13.44 -5.65
N LYS A 195 12.40 -12.99 -6.40
CA LYS A 195 13.28 -11.89 -5.99
C LYS A 195 12.51 -10.56 -5.84
N ILE A 196 11.59 -10.28 -6.76
CA ILE A 196 10.71 -9.10 -6.69
C ILE A 196 9.84 -9.20 -5.45
N LEU A 197 9.20 -10.35 -5.23
CA LEU A 197 8.33 -10.60 -4.08
C LEU A 197 9.07 -10.37 -2.76
N GLN A 198 10.24 -11.00 -2.59
CA GLN A 198 11.06 -10.88 -1.39
C GLN A 198 11.51 -9.43 -1.10
N LYS A 199 11.81 -8.65 -2.14
CA LYS A 199 12.33 -7.29 -1.98
C LYS A 199 11.26 -6.24 -1.80
N VAL A 200 10.12 -6.39 -2.44
CA VAL A 200 9.01 -5.43 -2.40
C VAL A 200 8.01 -5.76 -1.28
N TRP A 201 7.80 -7.06 -0.96
CA TRP A 201 6.85 -7.51 0.07
C TRP A 201 7.48 -8.02 1.37
N ASN A 202 8.81 -8.15 1.46
CA ASN A 202 9.64 -8.69 2.55
C ASN A 202 9.70 -10.23 2.67
N TYR A 203 10.72 -10.72 3.42
CA TYR A 203 11.06 -12.14 3.56
C TYR A 203 9.98 -13.02 4.24
N ASP A 204 9.08 -12.44 5.05
CA ASP A 204 8.03 -13.16 5.76
C ASP A 204 6.74 -13.30 4.93
N TYR A 205 6.82 -12.97 3.64
CA TYR A 205 5.69 -13.03 2.74
C TYR A 205 5.54 -14.44 2.14
N PHE A 206 4.49 -15.14 2.52
CA PHE A 206 4.13 -16.48 2.01
C PHE A 206 3.19 -16.45 0.78
N GLY A 207 3.19 -15.36 0.01
CA GLY A 207 2.37 -15.24 -1.20
C GLY A 207 2.99 -15.92 -2.42
N GLU A 208 2.14 -16.27 -3.41
CA GLU A 208 2.57 -16.83 -4.68
C GLU A 208 3.14 -15.76 -5.63
N ASP A 209 3.89 -16.22 -6.62
CA ASP A 209 4.46 -15.41 -7.71
C ASP A 209 3.42 -14.57 -8.48
N ARG A 210 2.14 -14.99 -8.48
CA ARG A 210 1.00 -14.31 -9.12
C ARG A 210 0.73 -12.91 -8.56
N THR A 211 1.07 -12.65 -7.30
CA THR A 211 0.97 -11.31 -6.71
C THR A 211 1.78 -10.29 -7.49
N VAL A 212 3.00 -10.65 -7.88
CA VAL A 212 3.86 -9.78 -8.69
C VAL A 212 3.22 -9.51 -10.05
N ASP A 213 2.64 -10.52 -10.70
CA ASP A 213 2.02 -10.39 -12.02
C ASP A 213 0.84 -9.40 -12.00
N THR A 214 0.04 -9.45 -10.94
CA THR A 214 -1.10 -8.55 -10.78
C THR A 214 -0.65 -7.11 -10.57
N HIS A 215 0.31 -6.87 -9.66
CA HIS A 215 0.81 -5.51 -9.43
C HIS A 215 1.55 -4.95 -10.66
N VAL A 216 2.27 -5.79 -11.41
CA VAL A 216 2.85 -5.37 -12.70
C VAL A 216 1.76 -5.02 -13.71
N LYS A 217 0.66 -5.77 -13.77
CA LYS A 217 -0.48 -5.45 -14.65
C LYS A 217 -1.10 -4.10 -14.30
N MET A 218 -1.35 -3.84 -13.01
CA MET A 218 -1.92 -2.59 -12.53
C MET A 218 -0.95 -1.43 -12.78
N LEU A 219 0.30 -1.57 -12.39
CA LEU A 219 1.36 -0.58 -12.60
C LEU A 219 1.51 -0.21 -14.09
N ARG A 220 1.51 -1.20 -14.99
CA ARG A 220 1.50 -0.95 -16.45
C ARG A 220 0.27 -0.15 -16.90
N GLY A 221 -0.89 -0.39 -16.28
CA GLY A 221 -2.10 0.38 -16.52
C GLY A 221 -1.93 1.84 -16.19
N HIS A 222 -1.43 2.13 -15.00
CA HIS A 222 -1.19 3.50 -14.52
C HIS A 222 -0.07 4.20 -15.31
N LEU A 223 1.00 3.51 -15.69
CA LEU A 223 2.09 4.08 -16.48
C LEU A 223 1.71 4.42 -17.94
N GLY A 224 0.56 3.97 -18.42
CA GLY A 224 0.01 4.34 -19.72
C GLY A 224 1.02 4.19 -20.87
N LYS A 225 1.53 5.30 -21.41
CA LYS A 225 2.51 5.33 -22.52
C LYS A 225 3.82 4.63 -22.15
N CYS A 226 4.25 4.71 -20.88
CA CYS A 226 5.48 4.10 -20.39
C CYS A 226 5.31 2.63 -19.99
N ARG A 227 4.14 2.01 -20.21
CA ARG A 227 3.86 0.60 -19.86
C ARG A 227 4.89 -0.39 -20.41
N SER A 228 5.43 -0.10 -21.58
CA SER A 228 6.43 -0.95 -22.28
C SER A 228 7.79 -0.95 -21.58
N TYR A 229 8.06 0.02 -20.69
CA TYR A 229 9.32 0.06 -19.92
C TYR A 229 9.45 -1.12 -18.98
N ILE A 230 8.34 -1.73 -18.58
CA ILE A 230 8.35 -2.98 -17.80
C ILE A 230 8.14 -4.14 -18.78
N ALA A 231 9.20 -4.80 -19.19
CA ALA A 231 9.16 -5.94 -20.10
C ALA A 231 8.95 -7.25 -19.33
N THR A 232 8.18 -8.19 -19.90
CA THR A 232 8.08 -9.56 -19.37
C THR A 232 9.21 -10.40 -19.93
N VAL A 233 9.96 -11.07 -19.06
CA VAL A 233 10.98 -12.05 -19.42
C VAL A 233 10.40 -13.44 -19.16
N TRP A 234 9.96 -14.13 -20.23
CA TRP A 234 9.28 -15.40 -20.15
C TRP A 234 10.11 -16.44 -19.38
N GLY A 235 9.47 -17.17 -18.48
CA GLY A 235 10.13 -18.17 -17.62
C GLY A 235 10.96 -17.61 -16.46
N ILE A 236 11.17 -16.27 -16.39
CA ILE A 236 11.95 -15.62 -15.33
C ILE A 236 11.08 -14.65 -14.52
N GLY A 237 10.59 -13.58 -15.13
CA GLY A 237 9.86 -12.53 -14.43
C GLY A 237 9.82 -11.23 -15.22
N TYR A 238 10.39 -10.14 -14.67
CA TYR A 238 10.27 -8.81 -15.25
C TYR A 238 11.60 -8.07 -15.31
N LYS A 239 11.70 -7.16 -16.29
CA LYS A 239 12.85 -6.28 -16.50
C LYS A 239 12.37 -4.86 -16.75
N PHE A 240 13.00 -3.88 -16.14
CA PHE A 240 12.82 -2.48 -16.51
C PHE A 240 13.77 -2.11 -17.64
N ASP A 241 13.22 -1.78 -18.80
CA ASP A 241 13.97 -1.51 -20.02
C ASP A 241 13.33 -0.34 -20.80
N PRO A 242 13.60 0.90 -20.38
CA PRO A 242 13.05 2.09 -21.02
C PRO A 242 13.63 2.33 -22.41
N ASP A 243 14.75 1.71 -22.73
CA ASP A 243 15.45 1.84 -24.02
C ASP A 243 15.11 0.70 -25.01
N ALA A 244 14.27 -0.27 -24.60
CA ALA A 244 13.84 -1.32 -25.51
C ALA A 244 13.07 -0.71 -26.67
N THR A 245 13.66 -0.70 -27.82
CA THR A 245 13.04 -0.27 -29.08
C THR A 245 11.78 -1.13 -29.33
N ARG A 246 10.67 -0.50 -29.64
CA ARG A 246 9.39 -1.13 -30.00
C ARG A 246 9.53 -1.95 -31.27
#